data_25ad740fd63c3277169473010c9da71d
#
_entry.id   25ad740fd63c3277169473010c9da71d
#
_cell.length_a   1.000
_cell.length_b   1.000
_cell.length_c   1.000
_cell.angle_alpha   90.00
_cell.angle_beta   90.00
_cell.angle_gamma   90.00
#
_symmetry.space_group_name_H-M   'P 1'
#
loop_
_entity.id
_entity.type
_entity.pdbx_description
1 polymer ?
#
loop_
_entity_poly.entity_id
_entity_poly.type
_entity_poly.pdbx_seq_one_letter_code
_entity_poly.pdbx_strand_id
1 'polypeptide(L)' 'MAKHKINNEIRKLRFLTDEMTQEELADKVGVTRQTIMAIEKGKYSPSLELAFRISEVFEVP' A
#
# COMPACT_ATOMS: atom_id res chain seq x y z
N MET A 1 10.22 -12.86 7.70
CA MET A 1 9.08 -13.59 7.24
C MET A 1 8.39 -12.89 6.11
N ALA A 2 7.87 -13.69 5.21
CA ALA A 2 7.33 -13.17 3.96
C ALA A 2 6.21 -12.16 4.17
N LYS A 3 5.32 -12.42 5.10
CA LYS A 3 4.16 -11.55 5.29
C LYS A 3 4.52 -10.14 5.74
N HIS A 4 5.67 -9.99 6.33
CA HIS A 4 6.11 -8.65 6.77
C HIS A 4 6.73 -7.87 5.64
N LYS A 5 7.20 -8.57 4.62
CA LYS A 5 7.82 -7.92 3.49
C LYS A 5 6.82 -7.08 2.69
N ILE A 6 5.59 -7.57 2.56
CA ILE A 6 4.59 -6.85 1.78
C ILE A 6 4.33 -5.48 2.39
N ASN A 7 4.25 -5.41 3.71
CA ASN A 7 3.98 -4.15 4.39
C ASN A 7 5.11 -3.16 4.19
N ASN A 8 6.33 -3.65 4.29
CA ASN A 8 7.51 -2.82 4.08
C ASN A 8 7.59 -2.36 2.63
N GLU A 9 7.17 -3.23 1.70
CA GLU A 9 7.22 -2.89 0.29
C GLU A 9 6.30 -1.72 -0.05
N ILE A 10 5.10 -1.70 0.51
CA ILE A 10 4.17 -0.60 0.23
C ILE A 10 4.76 0.72 0.70
N ARG A 11 5.30 0.75 1.90
CA ARG A 11 5.90 1.97 2.41
C ARG A 11 7.08 2.40 1.56
N LYS A 12 7.90 1.43 1.18
CA LYS A 12 9.08 1.71 0.37
C LYS A 12 8.68 2.22 -1.00
N LEU A 13 7.68 1.60 -1.62
CA LEU A 13 7.22 2.02 -2.93
C LEU A 13 6.64 3.43 -2.88
N ARG A 14 5.90 3.75 -1.82
CA ARG A 14 5.38 5.10 -1.65
C ARG A 14 6.52 6.11 -1.62
N PHE A 15 7.52 5.81 -0.82
CA PHE A 15 8.65 6.71 -0.66
C PHE A 15 9.38 6.93 -1.98
N LEU A 16 9.54 5.85 -2.74
CA LEU A 16 10.25 5.92 -4.02
C LEU A 16 9.40 6.54 -5.12
N THR A 17 8.12 6.69 -4.90
CA THR A 17 7.23 7.28 -5.89
C THR A 17 6.95 8.72 -5.49
N ASP A 18 7.98 9.55 -5.60
CA ASP A 18 7.87 10.97 -5.36
C ASP A 18 7.41 11.27 -3.93
N GLU A 19 7.86 10.45 -2.98
CA GLU A 19 7.51 10.59 -1.57
C GLU A 19 6.00 10.66 -1.35
N MET A 20 5.29 9.75 -2.00
CA MET A 20 3.84 9.69 -1.90
C MET A 20 3.41 9.50 -0.46
N THR A 21 2.42 10.27 -0.02
CA THR A 21 1.88 10.13 1.32
C THR A 21 0.89 8.97 1.40
N GLN A 22 0.61 8.52 2.63
CA GLN A 22 -0.40 7.49 2.83
C GLN A 22 -1.77 7.96 2.33
N GLU A 23 -2.07 9.22 2.52
CA GLU A 23 -3.35 9.77 2.09
C GLU A 23 -3.45 9.78 0.57
N GLU A 24 -2.36 10.13 -0.10
CA GLU A 24 -2.35 10.11 -1.56
C GLU A 24 -2.58 8.71 -2.09
N LEU A 25 -1.91 7.73 -1.50
CA LEU A 25 -2.12 6.35 -1.92
C LEU A 25 -3.55 5.91 -1.66
N ALA A 26 -4.08 6.24 -0.49
CA ALA A 26 -5.46 5.88 -0.15
C ALA A 26 -6.44 6.43 -1.18
N ASP A 27 -6.26 7.69 -1.57
CA ASP A 27 -7.11 8.29 -2.59
C ASP A 27 -7.02 7.55 -3.91
N LYS A 28 -5.82 7.18 -4.30
CA LYS A 28 -5.61 6.54 -5.60
C LYS A 28 -6.25 5.17 -5.66
N VAL A 29 -6.30 4.45 -4.54
CA VAL A 29 -6.86 3.10 -4.53
C VAL A 29 -8.25 3.02 -3.92
N GLY A 30 -8.81 4.17 -3.52
CA GLY A 30 -10.21 4.23 -3.09
C GLY A 30 -10.49 3.72 -1.69
N VAL A 31 -9.54 3.89 -0.77
CA VAL A 31 -9.75 3.51 0.63
C VAL A 31 -9.36 4.67 1.52
N THR A 32 -9.51 4.50 2.83
CA THR A 32 -9.12 5.55 3.76
C THR A 32 -7.64 5.45 4.08
N ARG A 33 -7.09 6.56 4.55
CA ARG A 33 -5.71 6.59 5.00
C ARG A 33 -5.47 5.55 6.10
N GLN A 34 -6.47 5.39 6.99
CA GLN A 34 -6.33 4.43 8.08
C GLN A 34 -6.16 3.00 7.56
N THR A 35 -6.83 2.68 6.47
CA THR A 35 -6.64 1.36 5.86
C THR A 35 -5.21 1.17 5.39
N ILE A 36 -4.64 2.18 4.75
CA ILE A 36 -3.24 2.10 4.31
C ILE A 36 -2.32 1.95 5.51
N MET A 37 -2.57 2.72 6.57
CA MET A 37 -1.75 2.62 7.77
C MET A 37 -1.78 1.22 8.36
N ALA A 38 -2.98 0.62 8.42
CA ALA A 38 -3.13 -0.71 8.99
C ALA A 38 -2.41 -1.76 8.14
N ILE A 39 -2.47 -1.62 6.83
CA ILE A 39 -1.78 -2.55 5.94
C ILE A 39 -0.27 -2.43 6.15
N GLU A 40 0.25 -1.22 6.23
CA GLU A 40 1.68 -1.03 6.39
C GLU A 40 2.19 -1.54 7.73
N LYS A 41 1.32 -1.56 8.74
CA LYS A 41 1.68 -2.06 10.06
C LYS A 41 1.46 -3.57 10.19
N GLY A 42 0.94 -4.20 9.16
CA GLY A 42 0.68 -5.62 9.19
C GLY A 42 -0.55 -6.02 9.98
N LYS A 43 -1.42 -5.06 10.29
CA LYS A 43 -2.63 -5.35 11.06
C LYS A 43 -3.83 -5.66 10.18
N TYR A 44 -3.70 -5.47 8.90
CA TYR A 44 -4.80 -5.68 7.97
C TYR A 44 -4.21 -6.15 6.65
N SER A 45 -4.75 -7.24 6.12
CA SER A 45 -4.33 -7.77 4.83
C SER A 45 -5.29 -7.24 3.77
N PRO A 46 -4.77 -6.64 2.71
CA PRO A 46 -5.65 -6.12 1.67
C PRO A 46 -6.34 -7.26 0.94
N SER A 47 -7.55 -6.99 0.46
CA SER A 47 -8.22 -7.93 -0.43
C SER A 47 -7.41 -8.05 -1.71
N LEU A 48 -7.72 -9.09 -2.48
CA LEU A 48 -7.04 -9.29 -3.75
C LEU A 48 -7.25 -8.08 -4.66
N GLU A 49 -8.46 -7.56 -4.68
CA GLU A 49 -8.76 -6.40 -5.51
C GLU A 49 -7.96 -5.18 -5.08
N LEU A 50 -7.88 -4.95 -3.77
CA LEU A 50 -7.13 -3.81 -3.28
C LEU A 50 -5.64 -3.97 -3.55
N ALA A 51 -5.12 -5.17 -3.35
CA ALA A 51 -3.72 -5.43 -3.64
C ALA A 51 -3.42 -5.18 -5.11
N PHE A 52 -4.34 -5.55 -5.99
CA PHE A 52 -4.17 -5.34 -7.41
C PHE A 52 -4.15 -3.84 -7.74
N ARG A 53 -5.03 -3.07 -7.12
CA ARG A 53 -5.05 -1.63 -7.32
C ARG A 53 -3.76 -0.96 -6.84
N ILE A 54 -3.26 -1.43 -5.72
CA ILE A 54 -2.00 -0.90 -5.19
C ILE A 54 -0.86 -1.18 -6.17
N SER A 55 -0.82 -2.41 -6.69
CA SER A 55 0.25 -2.75 -7.63
C SER A 55 0.16 -1.91 -8.90
N GLU A 56 -1.05 -1.58 -9.33
CA GLU A 56 -1.22 -0.73 -10.51
C GLU A 56 -0.68 0.67 -10.27
N VAL A 57 -0.92 1.21 -9.08
CA VAL A 57 -0.43 2.55 -8.75
C VAL A 57 1.09 2.61 -8.87
N PHE A 58 1.76 1.58 -8.42
CA PHE A 58 3.22 1.55 -8.44
C PHE A 58 3.78 0.87 -9.68
N GLU A 59 2.94 0.36 -10.55
CA GLU A 59 3.34 -0.30 -11.79
C GLU A 59 4.28 -1.46 -11.54
N VAL A 60 3.96 -2.24 -10.52
CA VAL A 60 4.73 -3.45 -10.21
C VAL A 60 3.85 -4.67 -10.38
N PRO A 61 4.46 -5.83 -10.62
CA PRO A 61 3.70 -7.08 -10.81
C PRO A 61 2.96 -7.51 -9.56
#